data_eefd17286b5f13d8f13c7a83b49c0462
#
_entry.id   eefd17286b5f13d8f13c7a83b49c0462
#
_cell.length_a   1.000
_cell.length_b   1.000
_cell.length_c   1.000
_cell.angle_alpha   90.00
_cell.angle_beta   90.00
_cell.angle_gamma   90.00
#
_symmetry.space_group_name_H-M   'P 1'
#
loop_
_entity.id
_entity.type
_entity.pdbx_description
1 polymer ?
#
loop_
_entity_poly.entity_id
_entity_poly.type
_entity_poly.pdbx_seq_one_letter_code
_entity_poly.pdbx_strand_id
1 'polypeptide(L)'
;MGDASEFSLTTRLFLKTYPWRRIDPVPCAPLRKPLRDARIAIVTTAGLHLPTQQPFDNEKRGGDTSYRVIPNDADVSSLLEAHRSETFDHAGVRSDPNLAFPLDRLHEMQLNLAPRHLSFMGSITAPNRLIKESAPEAAQLLVDDGVEAALLVPV
;
A
#
# COMPACT_ATOMS: atom_id res chain seq x y z
N MET A 1 -3.32 9.46 19.23
CA MET A 1 -4.15 10.16 18.24
C MET A 1 -3.69 11.61 18.25
N GLY A 2 -3.20 12.13 17.11
CA GLY A 2 -2.86 13.56 17.01
C GLY A 2 -4.11 14.41 17.20
N ASP A 3 -3.98 15.50 17.97
CA ASP A 3 -5.08 16.43 18.19
C ASP A 3 -5.17 17.42 17.01
N ALA A 4 -6.38 17.65 16.50
CA ALA A 4 -6.61 18.65 15.45
C ALA A 4 -6.14 20.07 15.85
N SER A 5 -5.90 20.34 17.14
CA SER A 5 -5.35 21.60 17.65
C SER A 5 -3.91 21.87 17.15
N GLU A 6 -3.16 20.84 16.77
CA GLU A 6 -1.78 20.96 16.26
C GLU A 6 -1.73 21.59 14.85
N PHE A 7 -2.84 21.57 14.11
CA PHE A 7 -2.91 22.15 12.78
C PHE A 7 -3.30 23.64 12.80
N SER A 8 -2.85 24.36 11.77
CA SER A 8 -3.28 25.75 11.55
C SER A 8 -4.80 25.87 11.42
N LEU A 9 -5.37 27.04 11.69
CA LEU A 9 -6.81 27.27 11.58
C LEU A 9 -7.35 26.94 10.17
N THR A 10 -6.57 27.29 9.13
CA THR A 10 -6.92 27.02 7.73
C THR A 10 -6.96 25.55 7.44
N THR A 11 -5.97 24.77 7.93
CA THR A 11 -5.93 23.31 7.78
C THR A 11 -7.10 22.64 8.49
N ARG A 12 -7.42 23.08 9.72
CA ARG A 12 -8.57 22.57 10.49
C ARG A 12 -9.89 22.81 9.77
N LEU A 13 -10.07 24.02 9.20
CA LEU A 13 -11.26 24.36 8.45
C LEU A 13 -11.37 23.51 7.17
N PHE A 14 -10.27 23.37 6.45
CA PHE A 14 -10.21 22.49 5.28
C PHE A 14 -10.59 21.04 5.63
N LEU A 15 -9.97 20.45 6.66
CA LEU A 15 -10.25 19.08 7.08
C LEU A 15 -11.72 18.90 7.51
N LYS A 16 -12.32 19.92 8.15
CA LYS A 16 -13.72 19.89 8.59
C LYS A 16 -14.71 19.95 7.43
N THR A 17 -14.38 20.69 6.36
CA THR A 17 -15.25 20.87 5.19
C THR A 17 -14.94 19.90 4.05
N TYR A 18 -13.85 19.13 4.13
CA TYR A 18 -13.48 18.16 3.10
C TYR A 18 -14.54 17.06 3.00
N PRO A 19 -15.01 16.73 1.79
CA PRO A 19 -16.04 15.71 1.57
C PRO A 19 -15.44 14.30 1.71
N TRP A 20 -15.12 13.90 2.95
CA TRP A 20 -14.60 12.58 3.24
C TRP A 20 -15.50 11.48 2.70
N ARG A 21 -14.92 10.52 2.00
CA ARG A 21 -15.65 9.34 1.56
C ARG A 21 -16.10 8.53 2.78
N ARG A 22 -17.39 8.27 2.85
CA ARG A 22 -17.98 7.37 3.85
C ARG A 22 -18.21 6.00 3.21
N ILE A 23 -17.79 4.95 3.91
CA ILE A 23 -18.02 3.55 3.53
C ILE A 23 -18.82 2.94 4.68
N ASP A 24 -20.07 2.65 4.44
CA ASP A 24 -20.97 2.09 5.44
C ASP A 24 -21.95 1.10 4.77
N PRO A 25 -21.97 -0.17 5.19
CA PRO A 25 -21.06 -0.75 6.19
C PRO A 25 -19.62 -0.89 5.67
N VAL A 26 -18.66 -0.85 6.59
CA VAL A 26 -17.26 -1.17 6.24
C VAL A 26 -17.18 -2.66 5.89
N PRO A 27 -16.72 -3.04 4.68
CA PRO A 27 -16.61 -4.45 4.34
C PRO A 27 -15.62 -5.15 5.28
N CYS A 28 -16.04 -6.25 5.87
CA CYS A 28 -15.21 -7.05 6.74
C CYS A 28 -15.44 -8.54 6.42
N ALA A 29 -14.39 -9.21 5.97
CA ALA A 29 -14.39 -10.65 5.78
C ALA A 29 -13.69 -11.31 6.98
N PRO A 30 -14.38 -12.19 7.75
CA PRO A 30 -13.75 -12.88 8.85
C PRO A 30 -12.70 -13.87 8.34
N LEU A 31 -11.52 -13.87 8.98
CA LEU A 31 -10.50 -14.88 8.71
C LEU A 31 -11.02 -16.25 9.17
N ARG A 32 -10.94 -17.25 8.29
CA ARG A 32 -11.53 -18.58 8.53
C ARG A 32 -10.63 -19.54 9.29
N LYS A 33 -9.36 -19.18 9.50
CA LYS A 33 -8.34 -19.96 10.19
C LYS A 33 -7.37 -19.03 10.94
N PRO A 34 -6.54 -19.54 11.86
CA PRO A 34 -5.51 -18.74 12.51
C PRO A 34 -4.59 -18.06 11.49
N LEU A 35 -4.14 -16.85 11.78
CA LEU A 35 -3.29 -16.04 10.87
C LEU A 35 -2.02 -16.79 10.44
N ARG A 36 -1.41 -17.55 11.34
CA ARG A 36 -0.21 -18.37 11.05
C ARG A 36 -0.42 -19.42 9.95
N ASP A 37 -1.67 -19.85 9.75
CA ASP A 37 -2.04 -20.88 8.77
C ASP A 37 -2.61 -20.25 7.49
N ALA A 38 -2.88 -18.94 7.52
CA ALA A 38 -3.43 -18.20 6.40
C ALA A 38 -2.32 -17.79 5.41
N ARG A 39 -2.64 -17.79 4.12
CA ARG A 39 -1.74 -17.23 3.11
C ARG A 39 -1.86 -15.70 3.10
N ILE A 40 -0.72 -15.03 3.29
CA ILE A 40 -0.66 -13.58 3.50
C ILE A 40 0.04 -12.90 2.35
N ALA A 41 -0.54 -11.81 1.84
CA ALA A 41 0.15 -10.89 0.93
C ALA A 41 0.35 -9.52 1.60
N ILE A 42 1.39 -8.80 1.17
CA ILE A 42 1.61 -7.39 1.50
C ILE A 42 0.99 -6.54 0.39
N VAL A 43 0.30 -5.47 0.78
CA VAL A 43 -0.15 -4.40 -0.11
C VAL A 43 0.30 -3.09 0.49
N THR A 44 1.31 -2.47 -0.11
CA THR A 44 1.86 -1.18 0.34
C THR A 44 1.42 -0.03 -0.56
N THR A 45 1.45 1.19 -0.03
CA THR A 45 1.26 2.42 -0.80
C THR A 45 2.55 3.25 -0.92
N ALA A 46 3.71 2.65 -0.66
CA ALA A 46 5.01 3.32 -0.63
C ALA A 46 5.64 3.61 -2.01
N GLY A 47 4.98 3.22 -3.11
CA GLY A 47 5.53 3.43 -4.44
C GLY A 47 6.78 2.59 -4.74
N LEU A 48 6.92 1.44 -4.09
CA LEU A 48 8.07 0.55 -4.29
C LEU A 48 7.94 -0.23 -5.60
N HIS A 49 9.07 -0.42 -6.26
CA HIS A 49 9.16 -1.20 -7.49
C HIS A 49 10.52 -1.89 -7.63
N LEU A 50 10.59 -2.95 -8.42
CA LEU A 50 11.86 -3.58 -8.77
C LEU A 50 12.68 -2.69 -9.73
N PRO A 51 14.02 -2.78 -9.74
CA PRO A 51 14.85 -2.05 -10.70
C PRO A 51 14.52 -2.33 -12.18
N THR A 52 13.94 -3.50 -12.46
CA THR A 52 13.54 -3.93 -13.80
C THR A 52 12.14 -3.45 -14.22
N GLN A 53 11.37 -2.90 -13.28
CA GLN A 53 10.02 -2.40 -13.53
C GLN A 53 10.06 -0.90 -13.85
N GLN A 54 9.07 -0.44 -14.61
CA GLN A 54 8.87 0.98 -14.84
C GLN A 54 8.52 1.67 -13.52
N PRO A 55 9.18 2.78 -13.13
CA PRO A 55 8.78 3.58 -11.98
C PRO A 55 7.33 4.07 -12.06
N PHE A 56 6.77 4.46 -10.93
CA PHE A 56 5.50 5.18 -10.94
C PHE A 56 5.66 6.58 -11.52
N ASP A 57 4.61 7.06 -12.19
CA ASP A 57 4.58 8.39 -12.78
C ASP A 57 4.21 9.46 -11.72
N ASN A 58 5.23 10.10 -11.17
CA ASN A 58 5.08 11.12 -10.12
C ASN A 58 4.44 12.42 -10.64
N GLU A 59 4.51 12.68 -11.96
CA GLU A 59 3.95 13.88 -12.59
C GLU A 59 2.47 13.71 -12.95
N LYS A 60 1.94 12.50 -12.89
CA LYS A 60 0.58 12.21 -13.28
C LYS A 60 -0.44 12.96 -12.42
N ARG A 61 -1.24 13.80 -13.06
CA ARG A 61 -2.30 14.56 -12.38
C ARG A 61 -3.29 13.61 -11.72
N GLY A 62 -3.49 13.76 -10.41
CA GLY A 62 -4.39 12.92 -9.63
C GLY A 62 -3.75 11.65 -9.06
N GLY A 63 -2.51 11.36 -9.44
CA GLY A 63 -1.73 10.22 -9.00
C GLY A 63 -1.70 9.06 -10.00
N ASP A 64 -0.65 8.27 -9.94
CA ASP A 64 -0.54 7.04 -10.73
C ASP A 64 -1.33 5.91 -10.05
N THR A 65 -2.41 5.48 -10.68
CA THR A 65 -3.31 4.43 -10.17
C THR A 65 -2.88 3.02 -10.53
N SER A 66 -1.76 2.85 -11.23
CA SER A 66 -1.21 1.52 -11.51
C SER A 66 -0.61 0.89 -10.25
N TYR A 67 -0.27 -0.38 -10.32
CA TYR A 67 0.43 -1.10 -9.25
C TYR A 67 1.64 -1.86 -9.80
N ARG A 68 2.52 -2.26 -8.90
CA ARG A 68 3.65 -3.15 -9.21
C ARG A 68 3.48 -4.45 -8.44
N VAL A 69 3.82 -5.54 -9.11
CA VAL A 69 3.84 -6.86 -8.50
C VAL A 69 5.27 -7.13 -8.02
N ILE A 70 5.43 -7.42 -6.75
CA ILE A 70 6.71 -7.75 -6.12
C ILE A 70 6.68 -9.23 -5.77
N PRO A 71 7.58 -10.06 -6.33
CA PRO A 71 7.67 -11.48 -6.00
C PRO A 71 8.04 -11.70 -4.52
N ASN A 72 7.63 -12.83 -3.97
CA ASN A 72 7.93 -13.18 -2.57
C ASN A 72 9.42 -13.43 -2.30
N ASP A 73 10.19 -13.75 -3.31
CA ASP A 73 11.64 -13.94 -3.27
C ASP A 73 12.45 -12.70 -3.67
N ALA A 74 11.78 -11.53 -3.78
CA ALA A 74 12.46 -10.29 -4.11
C ALA A 74 13.46 -9.89 -3.02
N ASP A 75 14.63 -9.44 -3.43
CA ASP A 75 15.57 -8.76 -2.54
C ASP A 75 15.00 -7.39 -2.15
N VAL A 76 14.50 -7.29 -0.92
CA VAL A 76 13.88 -6.07 -0.40
C VAL A 76 14.85 -4.88 -0.46
N SER A 77 16.14 -5.11 -0.23
CA SER A 77 17.15 -4.06 -0.27
C SER A 77 17.37 -3.46 -1.67
N SER A 78 16.96 -4.18 -2.71
CA SER A 78 17.04 -3.73 -4.10
C SER A 78 15.85 -2.89 -4.56
N LEU A 79 14.78 -2.82 -3.78
CA LEU A 79 13.57 -2.07 -4.15
C LEU A 79 13.86 -0.57 -4.25
N LEU A 80 13.31 0.03 -5.29
CA LEU A 80 13.39 1.47 -5.52
C LEU A 80 12.07 2.13 -5.13
N GLU A 81 12.15 3.35 -4.63
CA GLU A 81 11.01 4.14 -4.17
C GLU A 81 10.71 5.26 -5.17
N ALA A 82 9.43 5.42 -5.53
CA ALA A 82 8.91 6.46 -6.42
C ALA A 82 7.59 7.05 -5.86
N HIS A 83 7.55 7.33 -4.54
CA HIS A 83 6.40 7.96 -3.90
C HIS A 83 6.43 9.48 -4.11
N ARG A 84 5.27 10.10 -4.45
CA ARG A 84 5.22 11.52 -4.83
C ARG A 84 5.00 12.51 -3.68
N SER A 85 4.69 12.06 -2.49
CA SER A 85 4.36 12.96 -1.37
C SER A 85 5.64 13.50 -0.71
N GLU A 86 5.80 14.81 -0.65
CA GLU A 86 6.91 15.46 0.04
C GLU A 86 6.94 15.19 1.56
N THR A 87 5.82 14.77 2.14
CA THR A 87 5.72 14.45 3.57
C THR A 87 6.03 12.99 3.89
N PHE A 88 6.31 12.19 2.87
CA PHE A 88 6.73 10.81 3.02
C PHE A 88 8.21 10.72 3.44
N ASP A 89 8.56 9.80 4.32
CA ASP A 89 9.96 9.57 4.71
C ASP A 89 10.75 8.81 3.65
N HIS A 90 11.09 9.51 2.58
CA HIS A 90 11.89 8.95 1.49
C HIS A 90 13.23 8.41 1.95
N ALA A 91 13.90 9.11 2.88
CA ALA A 91 15.24 8.73 3.34
C ALA A 91 15.21 7.46 4.17
N GLY A 92 14.25 7.34 5.08
CA GLY A 92 14.05 6.14 5.89
C GLY A 92 13.74 4.92 5.04
N VAL A 93 12.77 5.02 4.13
CA VAL A 93 12.38 3.89 3.26
C VAL A 93 13.49 3.49 2.28
N ARG A 94 14.27 4.44 1.76
CA ARG A 94 15.46 4.12 0.93
C ARG A 94 16.57 3.44 1.72
N SER A 95 16.70 3.76 3.01
CA SER A 95 17.67 3.13 3.90
C SER A 95 17.24 1.73 4.33
N ASP A 96 15.95 1.54 4.58
CA ASP A 96 15.36 0.23 4.92
C ASP A 96 13.95 0.13 4.35
N PRO A 97 13.78 -0.46 3.15
CA PRO A 97 12.46 -0.62 2.56
C PRO A 97 11.48 -1.48 3.40
N ASN A 98 11.97 -2.28 4.36
CA ASN A 98 11.11 -3.02 5.27
C ASN A 98 10.22 -2.11 6.14
N LEU A 99 10.55 -0.83 6.30
CA LEU A 99 9.69 0.15 6.98
C LEU A 99 8.31 0.27 6.30
N ALA A 100 8.28 0.10 4.98
CA ALA A 100 7.07 0.23 4.18
C ALA A 100 6.66 -1.05 3.44
N PHE A 101 7.54 -2.04 3.41
CA PHE A 101 7.32 -3.36 2.79
C PHE A 101 8.02 -4.45 3.61
N PRO A 102 7.48 -4.86 4.76
CA PRO A 102 8.16 -5.69 5.76
C PRO A 102 8.28 -7.17 5.36
N LEU A 103 8.68 -7.45 4.12
CA LEU A 103 8.73 -8.81 3.59
C LEU A 103 9.74 -9.67 4.37
N ASP A 104 10.95 -9.13 4.63
CA ASP A 104 11.97 -9.87 5.39
C ASP A 104 11.48 -10.17 6.81
N ARG A 105 10.76 -9.24 7.44
CA ARG A 105 10.22 -9.43 8.79
C ARG A 105 9.17 -10.54 8.84
N LEU A 106 8.33 -10.63 7.79
CA LEU A 106 7.34 -11.70 7.68
C LEU A 106 7.99 -13.06 7.40
N HIS A 107 9.08 -13.10 6.63
CA HIS A 107 9.89 -14.31 6.43
C HIS A 107 10.53 -14.78 7.74
N GLU A 108 11.09 -13.87 8.53
CA GLU A 108 11.66 -14.17 9.86
C GLU A 108 10.61 -14.75 10.82
N MET A 109 9.36 -14.30 10.70
CA MET A 109 8.22 -14.84 11.45
C MET A 109 7.73 -16.19 10.93
N GLN A 110 8.31 -16.71 9.84
CA GLN A 110 7.94 -17.99 9.21
C GLN A 110 6.45 -18.07 8.83
N LEU A 111 5.88 -16.96 8.38
CA LEU A 111 4.50 -16.90 7.93
C LEU A 111 4.34 -17.51 6.53
N ASN A 112 3.14 -18.02 6.23
CA ASN A 112 2.80 -18.54 4.91
C ASN A 112 2.50 -17.38 3.96
N LEU A 113 3.51 -16.95 3.19
CA LEU A 113 3.41 -15.82 2.30
C LEU A 113 2.92 -16.22 0.90
N ALA A 114 2.19 -15.32 0.26
CA ALA A 114 1.76 -15.46 -1.12
C ALA A 114 2.97 -15.36 -2.08
N PRO A 115 2.90 -15.95 -3.29
CA PRO A 115 3.99 -15.84 -4.26
C PRO A 115 4.22 -14.40 -4.76
N ARG A 116 3.21 -13.54 -4.62
CA ARG A 116 3.22 -12.15 -5.09
C ARG A 116 2.63 -11.20 -4.06
N HIS A 117 3.19 -10.01 -4.02
CA HIS A 117 2.78 -8.88 -3.20
C HIS A 117 2.54 -7.66 -4.10
N LEU A 118 1.90 -6.62 -3.56
CA LEU A 118 1.49 -5.47 -4.37
C LEU A 118 2.03 -4.16 -3.80
N SER A 119 2.47 -3.28 -4.69
CA SER A 119 2.83 -1.91 -4.37
C SER A 119 2.05 -0.94 -5.22
N PHE A 120 1.42 0.04 -4.58
CA PHE A 120 0.80 1.22 -5.19
C PHE A 120 1.64 2.45 -4.86
N MET A 121 1.48 3.52 -5.62
CA MET A 121 2.24 4.75 -5.37
C MET A 121 1.77 5.49 -4.11
N GLY A 122 0.51 5.33 -3.69
CA GLY A 122 -0.08 6.20 -2.67
C GLY A 122 -0.32 7.63 -3.18
N SER A 123 -0.63 8.55 -2.27
CA SER A 123 -0.87 9.99 -2.59
C SER A 123 -1.77 10.23 -3.82
N ILE A 124 -2.79 9.37 -4.00
CA ILE A 124 -3.73 9.40 -5.13
C ILE A 124 -4.90 10.32 -4.77
N THR A 125 -4.96 11.50 -5.38
CA THR A 125 -6.02 12.49 -5.15
C THR A 125 -7.24 12.32 -6.05
N ALA A 126 -7.12 11.52 -7.14
CA ALA A 126 -8.21 11.17 -8.06
C ALA A 126 -8.43 9.65 -8.12
N PRO A 127 -9.05 9.03 -7.07
CA PRO A 127 -9.05 7.58 -6.90
C PRO A 127 -10.05 6.82 -7.77
N ASN A 128 -10.87 7.47 -8.59
CA ASN A 128 -11.95 6.79 -9.32
C ASN A 128 -11.45 5.66 -10.22
N ARG A 129 -10.32 5.86 -10.89
CA ARG A 129 -9.72 4.84 -11.74
C ARG A 129 -9.13 3.69 -10.91
N LEU A 130 -8.47 4.01 -9.81
CA LEU A 130 -8.01 2.99 -8.85
C LEU A 130 -9.17 2.10 -8.39
N ILE A 131 -10.29 2.71 -7.99
CA ILE A 131 -11.44 2.00 -7.45
C ILE A 131 -12.14 1.12 -8.50
N LYS A 132 -12.22 1.61 -9.75
CA LYS A 132 -12.97 0.93 -10.81
C LYS A 132 -12.16 -0.09 -11.60
N GLU A 133 -10.84 0.08 -11.66
CA GLU A 133 -9.96 -0.71 -12.52
C GLU A 133 -8.87 -1.42 -11.70
N SER A 134 -7.87 -0.69 -11.23
CA SER A 134 -6.65 -1.28 -10.67
C SER A 134 -6.87 -2.05 -9.37
N ALA A 135 -7.73 -1.58 -8.47
CA ALA A 135 -7.95 -2.27 -7.19
C ALA A 135 -8.73 -3.59 -7.36
N PRO A 136 -9.80 -3.68 -8.20
CA PRO A 136 -10.43 -4.95 -8.52
C PRO A 136 -9.48 -5.95 -9.19
N GLU A 137 -8.67 -5.49 -10.14
CA GLU A 137 -7.67 -6.32 -10.83
C GLU A 137 -6.62 -6.86 -9.84
N ALA A 138 -6.08 -5.97 -9.00
CA ALA A 138 -5.12 -6.32 -7.95
C ALA A 138 -5.71 -7.31 -6.93
N ALA A 139 -6.96 -7.11 -6.53
CA ALA A 139 -7.66 -8.02 -5.62
C ALA A 139 -7.85 -9.40 -6.25
N GLN A 140 -8.23 -9.46 -7.55
CA GLN A 140 -8.38 -10.72 -8.26
C GLN A 140 -7.06 -11.49 -8.32
N LEU A 141 -5.94 -10.80 -8.59
CA LEU A 141 -4.61 -11.41 -8.60
C LEU A 141 -4.28 -12.07 -7.24
N LEU A 142 -4.61 -11.42 -6.13
CA LEU A 142 -4.41 -12.00 -4.80
C LEU A 142 -5.35 -13.18 -4.53
N VAL A 143 -6.59 -13.12 -5.00
CA VAL A 143 -7.54 -14.25 -4.92
C VAL A 143 -7.02 -15.46 -5.71
N ASP A 144 -6.50 -15.25 -6.93
CA ASP A 144 -5.94 -16.29 -7.77
C ASP A 144 -4.70 -16.94 -7.14
N ASP A 145 -3.93 -16.19 -6.34
CA ASP A 145 -2.82 -16.69 -5.54
C ASP A 145 -3.28 -17.42 -4.26
N GLY A 146 -4.58 -17.47 -3.99
CA GLY A 146 -5.14 -18.08 -2.78
C GLY A 146 -4.85 -17.29 -1.51
N VAL A 147 -4.68 -15.97 -1.61
CA VAL A 147 -4.48 -15.08 -0.45
C VAL A 147 -5.75 -15.05 0.39
N GLU A 148 -5.59 -15.20 1.70
CA GLU A 148 -6.68 -15.22 2.69
C GLU A 148 -6.64 -14.01 3.61
N ALA A 149 -5.47 -13.38 3.73
CA ALA A 149 -5.29 -12.14 4.47
C ALA A 149 -4.31 -11.20 3.72
N ALA A 150 -4.60 -9.92 3.69
CA ALA A 150 -3.68 -8.91 3.18
C ALA A 150 -3.21 -7.99 4.32
N LEU A 151 -1.89 -7.86 4.46
CA LEU A 151 -1.28 -6.85 5.31
C LEU A 151 -1.25 -5.54 4.50
N LEU A 152 -2.12 -4.60 4.87
CA LEU A 152 -2.13 -3.27 4.27
C LEU A 152 -1.13 -2.37 5.00
N VAL A 153 -0.18 -1.84 4.27
CA VAL A 153 0.87 -0.92 4.78
C VAL A 153 0.67 0.44 4.12
N PRO A 154 -0.26 1.27 4.67
CA PRO A 154 -0.45 2.62 4.19
C PRO A 154 0.68 3.53 4.68
N VAL A 155 1.22 4.36 3.80
CA VAL A 155 2.27 5.33 4.08
C VAL A 155 1.96 6.67 3.42
#